data_0f2c02327f02bd33212e09bb1114f9c9
#
_entry.id   0f2c02327f02bd33212e09bb1114f9c9
#
_cell.length_a   1.000
_cell.length_b   1.000
_cell.length_c   1.000
_cell.angle_alpha   90.00
_cell.angle_beta   90.00
_cell.angle_gamma   90.00
#
_symmetry.space_group_name_H-M   'P 1'
#
loop_
_entity.id
_entity.type
_entity.pdbx_description
1 polymer ?
#
loop_
_entity_poly.entity_id
_entity_poly.type
_entity_poly.pdbx_seq_one_letter_code
_entity_poly.pdbx_strand_id
1 'polypeptide(L)'
;MYRKIFEYLKEWKNSPYRKPLILQGARQVGKTYSILNFGKSEYENIAYFNFETNPKLKETFEENIEPSYLIPILSRLVEQTIVKEKTLIFFDEIQLCERALTSLKYFQEQAPEYHIIVAGSLLGVAVNRENFSFPVGKVDIKTLYPMDIEEFLLAMEEDKLIEQIKTSFNKNSPLPTILHDLAMEYYRKYLLIGGMPECVAKFKETENYTLIRHTQEMILLSYLNDMSKYNTNNEIKKTRLVYDNITVQLSRENTRFQYKLVKTGGRASEFENAIEWLNLSGIISKIYCVQDIKKPLENYRNIDAFKIYISDVGLLCAKKQIVPEDILYLSDELNDFKGGMTENYVNIHLDINSYTPYFWKNEKGTSEIDFVIARGGKIIPIEVKSSNNTRSKSLDYYIKTYKPEYSIRISSKNFGLENNIKSIPLYAVFCL
;
A
#
# COMPACT_ATOMS: atom_id res chain seq x y z
N MET A 1 7.44 13.07 -11.40
CA MET A 1 6.06 13.05 -10.86
C MET A 1 6.10 13.34 -9.37
N TYR A 2 5.14 14.11 -8.88
CA TYR A 2 4.98 14.38 -7.44
C TYR A 2 4.56 13.11 -6.70
N ARG A 3 5.02 12.97 -5.44
CA ARG A 3 4.64 11.89 -4.53
C ARG A 3 4.41 12.49 -3.15
N LYS A 4 3.31 12.13 -2.50
CA LYS A 4 2.96 12.60 -1.14
C LYS A 4 4.04 12.31 -0.10
N ILE A 5 4.86 11.28 -0.32
CA ILE A 5 5.98 10.95 0.56
C ILE A 5 6.98 12.11 0.71
N PHE A 6 7.06 13.05 -0.26
CA PHE A 6 7.95 14.21 -0.17
C PHE A 6 7.62 15.12 1.01
N GLU A 7 6.33 15.32 1.29
CA GLU A 7 5.91 16.13 2.45
C GLU A 7 6.35 15.48 3.75
N TYR A 8 6.11 14.17 3.89
CA TYR A 8 6.58 13.40 5.03
C TYR A 8 8.11 13.45 5.19
N LEU A 9 8.87 13.33 4.09
CA LEU A 9 10.34 13.40 4.14
C LEU A 9 10.83 14.78 4.56
N LYS A 10 10.16 15.87 4.16
CA LYS A 10 10.46 17.22 4.63
C LYS A 10 10.18 17.40 6.13
N GLU A 11 9.03 16.91 6.60
CA GLU A 11 8.68 16.89 8.02
C GLU A 11 9.72 16.09 8.83
N TRP A 12 10.08 14.89 8.35
CA TRP A 12 11.11 14.05 8.96
C TRP A 12 12.45 14.75 9.03
N LYS A 13 12.92 15.38 7.93
CA LYS A 13 14.19 16.13 7.89
C LYS A 13 14.25 17.19 8.97
N ASN A 14 13.17 17.94 9.16
CA ASN A 14 13.10 19.10 10.06
C ASN A 14 12.71 18.73 11.50
N SER A 15 12.41 17.48 11.78
CA SER A 15 12.02 17.02 13.11
C SER A 15 13.20 17.03 14.09
N PRO A 16 13.09 17.68 15.26
CA PRO A 16 14.13 17.60 16.30
C PRO A 16 14.24 16.20 16.93
N TYR A 17 13.24 15.34 16.72
CA TYR A 17 13.18 13.96 17.21
C TYR A 17 13.48 12.95 16.11
N ARG A 18 14.03 13.41 14.98
CA ARG A 18 14.36 12.55 13.82
C ARG A 18 15.22 11.37 14.23
N LYS A 19 14.87 10.20 13.71
CA LYS A 19 15.67 8.98 13.75
C LYS A 19 16.04 8.56 12.33
N PRO A 20 17.04 7.69 12.13
CA PRO A 20 17.24 7.07 10.84
C PRO A 20 15.93 6.50 10.29
N LEU A 21 15.60 6.79 9.04
CA LEU A 21 14.32 6.42 8.43
C LEU A 21 14.44 5.15 7.60
N ILE A 22 13.61 4.18 7.89
CA ILE A 22 13.40 3.00 7.05
C ILE A 22 12.20 3.25 6.13
N LEU A 23 12.44 3.35 4.82
CA LEU A 23 11.39 3.42 3.82
C LEU A 23 11.16 2.03 3.23
N GLN A 24 10.10 1.37 3.67
CA GLN A 24 9.70 0.05 3.19
C GLN A 24 8.54 0.14 2.17
N GLY A 25 8.20 -0.96 1.53
CA GLY A 25 7.10 -1.07 0.57
C GLY A 25 7.42 -2.05 -0.56
N ALA A 26 6.43 -2.43 -1.33
CA ALA A 26 6.57 -3.38 -2.43
C ALA A 26 7.67 -2.97 -3.42
N ARG A 27 8.13 -3.92 -4.22
CA ARG A 27 9.09 -3.64 -5.30
C ARG A 27 8.45 -2.69 -6.34
N GLN A 28 9.27 -1.80 -6.92
CA GLN A 28 8.90 -0.87 -8.00
C GLN A 28 7.87 0.22 -7.63
N VAL A 29 7.56 0.43 -6.35
CA VAL A 29 6.71 1.57 -5.90
C VAL A 29 7.44 2.92 -5.89
N GLY A 30 8.72 2.96 -6.29
CA GLY A 30 9.49 4.19 -6.46
C GLY A 30 10.27 4.65 -5.22
N LYS A 31 10.68 3.76 -4.30
CA LYS A 31 11.46 4.10 -3.09
C LYS A 31 12.75 4.82 -3.43
N THR A 32 13.64 4.18 -4.19
CA THR A 32 14.94 4.73 -4.61
C THR A 32 14.79 6.06 -5.33
N TYR A 33 13.84 6.14 -6.28
CA TYR A 33 13.55 7.38 -7.01
C TYR A 33 13.12 8.51 -6.08
N SER A 34 12.22 8.26 -5.14
CA SER A 34 11.72 9.26 -4.19
C SER A 34 12.82 9.78 -3.29
N ILE A 35 13.66 8.88 -2.73
CA ILE A 35 14.76 9.28 -1.84
C ILE A 35 15.83 10.08 -2.59
N LEU A 36 16.23 9.64 -3.79
CA LEU A 36 17.22 10.35 -4.59
C LEU A 36 16.74 11.75 -5.01
N ASN A 37 15.47 11.89 -5.43
CA ASN A 37 14.92 13.20 -5.75
C ASN A 37 14.80 14.09 -4.52
N PHE A 38 14.36 13.55 -3.39
CA PHE A 38 14.33 14.28 -2.13
C PHE A 38 15.72 14.76 -1.73
N GLY A 39 16.73 13.88 -1.82
CA GLY A 39 18.10 14.24 -1.50
C GLY A 39 18.64 15.36 -2.41
N LYS A 40 18.35 15.30 -3.73
CA LYS A 40 18.76 16.33 -4.69
C LYS A 40 18.11 17.69 -4.43
N SER A 41 16.87 17.73 -3.91
CA SER A 41 16.15 18.98 -3.67
C SER A 41 16.42 19.58 -2.29
N GLU A 42 16.77 18.77 -1.31
CA GLU A 42 16.77 19.18 0.10
C GLU A 42 18.16 19.14 0.78
N TYR A 43 19.19 18.56 0.13
CA TYR A 43 20.53 18.43 0.66
C TYR A 43 21.59 18.98 -0.30
N GLU A 44 22.76 19.35 0.22
CA GLU A 44 23.90 19.80 -0.61
C GLU A 44 24.45 18.62 -1.45
N ASN A 45 24.44 17.41 -0.90
CA ASN A 45 24.84 16.19 -1.60
C ASN A 45 24.17 14.92 -1.03
N ILE A 46 24.32 13.81 -1.73
CA ILE A 46 23.80 12.48 -1.34
C ILE A 46 24.94 11.48 -1.36
N ALA A 47 25.17 10.81 -0.25
CA ALA A 47 26.03 9.63 -0.17
C ALA A 47 25.18 8.38 -0.39
N TYR A 48 25.13 7.91 -1.64
CA TYR A 48 24.30 6.77 -2.08
C TYR A 48 25.10 5.48 -2.08
N PHE A 49 24.58 4.46 -1.40
CA PHE A 49 25.17 3.13 -1.29
C PHE A 49 24.14 2.05 -1.59
N ASN A 50 24.44 1.19 -2.55
CA ASN A 50 23.59 0.06 -2.90
C ASN A 50 24.28 -1.26 -2.54
N PHE A 51 23.67 -2.05 -1.66
CA PHE A 51 24.24 -3.30 -1.16
C PHE A 51 24.14 -4.46 -2.16
N GLU A 52 23.34 -4.34 -3.21
CA GLU A 52 23.28 -5.35 -4.27
C GLU A 52 24.45 -5.18 -5.26
N THR A 53 24.82 -3.95 -5.59
CA THR A 53 25.84 -3.65 -6.60
C THR A 53 27.23 -3.50 -6.03
N ASN A 54 27.38 -3.29 -4.72
CA ASN A 54 28.70 -3.11 -4.09
C ASN A 54 28.91 -4.10 -2.92
N PRO A 55 29.44 -5.30 -3.19
CA PRO A 55 29.72 -6.31 -2.17
C PRO A 55 30.71 -5.85 -1.08
N LYS A 56 31.66 -4.96 -1.39
CA LYS A 56 32.65 -4.42 -0.42
C LYS A 56 32.01 -3.62 0.72
N LEU A 57 30.81 -3.05 0.48
CA LEU A 57 30.06 -2.39 1.56
C LEU A 57 29.75 -3.35 2.69
N LYS A 58 29.39 -4.60 2.39
CA LYS A 58 29.08 -5.61 3.42
C LYS A 58 30.30 -5.88 4.30
N GLU A 59 31.46 -6.05 3.70
CA GLU A 59 32.73 -6.30 4.42
C GLU A 59 33.01 -5.16 5.41
N THR A 60 32.83 -3.90 4.98
CA THR A 60 33.00 -2.72 5.85
C THR A 60 32.13 -2.77 7.11
N PHE A 61 30.85 -3.16 6.95
CA PHE A 61 29.93 -3.27 8.10
C PHE A 61 30.17 -4.54 8.92
N GLU A 62 30.74 -5.59 8.34
CA GLU A 62 31.17 -6.78 9.11
C GLU A 62 32.37 -6.47 10.02
N GLU A 63 33.28 -5.60 9.60
CA GLU A 63 34.42 -5.19 10.41
C GLU A 63 33.98 -4.36 11.62
N ASN A 64 33.23 -3.27 11.41
CA ASN A 64 32.75 -2.39 12.47
C ASN A 64 31.49 -1.63 12.07
N ILE A 65 30.57 -1.41 13.02
CA ILE A 65 29.30 -0.73 12.81
C ILE A 65 29.21 0.63 13.52
N GLU A 66 30.28 1.10 14.15
CA GLU A 66 30.35 2.39 14.84
C GLU A 66 30.40 3.54 13.83
N PRO A 67 29.64 4.64 14.02
CA PRO A 67 29.62 5.77 13.10
C PRO A 67 31.00 6.41 12.88
N SER A 68 31.81 6.50 13.93
CA SER A 68 33.18 7.07 13.88
C SER A 68 34.11 6.29 12.96
N TYR A 69 33.91 4.99 12.83
CA TYR A 69 34.62 4.12 11.89
C TYR A 69 34.01 4.20 10.49
N LEU A 70 32.66 4.14 10.37
CA LEU A 70 31.98 4.07 9.10
C LEU A 70 32.07 5.35 8.27
N ILE A 71 31.87 6.53 8.87
CA ILE A 71 31.77 7.80 8.12
C ILE A 71 33.03 8.11 7.28
N PRO A 72 34.26 7.97 7.78
CA PRO A 72 35.46 8.20 6.96
C PRO A 72 35.55 7.23 5.78
N ILE A 73 35.22 5.94 5.98
CA ILE A 73 35.28 4.91 4.94
C ILE A 73 34.18 5.17 3.89
N LEU A 74 32.94 5.44 4.33
CA LEU A 74 31.84 5.76 3.44
C LEU A 74 32.12 7.01 2.61
N SER A 75 32.70 8.05 3.21
CA SER A 75 33.12 9.27 2.48
C SER A 75 34.15 8.93 1.39
N ARG A 76 35.08 8.03 1.67
CA ARG A 76 36.08 7.57 0.68
C ARG A 76 35.45 6.78 -0.45
N LEU A 77 34.45 5.93 -0.15
CA LEU A 77 33.77 5.11 -1.15
C LEU A 77 32.94 5.88 -2.16
N VAL A 78 32.34 7.02 -1.74
CA VAL A 78 31.57 7.91 -2.63
C VAL A 78 32.40 9.08 -3.17
N GLU A 79 33.71 9.13 -2.87
CA GLU A 79 34.65 10.18 -3.28
C GLU A 79 34.18 11.60 -2.94
N GLN A 80 33.43 11.75 -1.84
CA GLN A 80 32.93 13.03 -1.33
C GLN A 80 32.84 13.02 0.19
N THR A 81 33.00 14.19 0.81
CA THR A 81 32.87 14.32 2.26
C THR A 81 31.42 14.22 2.69
N ILE A 82 31.13 13.33 3.62
CA ILE A 82 29.83 13.25 4.30
C ILE A 82 29.81 14.29 5.42
N VAL A 83 29.03 15.35 5.22
CA VAL A 83 28.91 16.48 6.13
C VAL A 83 27.62 16.37 6.94
N LYS A 84 27.74 16.56 8.28
CA LYS A 84 26.60 16.57 9.20
C LYS A 84 25.52 17.53 8.72
N GLU A 85 24.23 17.10 8.78
CA GLU A 85 23.03 17.85 8.41
C GLU A 85 22.94 18.27 6.92
N LYS A 86 24.04 18.22 6.16
CA LYS A 86 24.12 18.66 4.78
C LYS A 86 24.12 17.54 3.76
N THR A 87 24.60 16.35 4.15
CA THR A 87 24.62 15.16 3.31
C THR A 87 23.51 14.21 3.71
N LEU A 88 22.69 13.78 2.76
CA LEU A 88 21.80 12.64 2.96
C LEU A 88 22.57 11.34 2.72
N ILE A 89 22.68 10.49 3.73
CA ILE A 89 23.19 9.13 3.59
C ILE A 89 22.03 8.23 3.20
N PHE A 90 22.16 7.54 2.06
CA PHE A 90 21.13 6.64 1.57
C PHE A 90 21.69 5.22 1.37
N PHE A 91 21.19 4.28 2.15
CA PHE A 91 21.47 2.85 2.02
C PHE A 91 20.30 2.15 1.30
N ASP A 92 20.56 1.68 0.08
CA ASP A 92 19.57 0.97 -0.73
C ASP A 92 19.82 -0.55 -0.68
N GLU A 93 18.73 -1.34 -0.79
CA GLU A 93 18.72 -2.81 -0.67
C GLU A 93 19.35 -3.28 0.66
N ILE A 94 19.07 -2.55 1.75
CA ILE A 94 19.71 -2.76 3.07
C ILE A 94 19.44 -4.15 3.66
N GLN A 95 18.35 -4.84 3.24
CA GLN A 95 18.07 -6.21 3.69
C GLN A 95 19.17 -7.22 3.29
N LEU A 96 20.07 -6.83 2.40
CA LEU A 96 21.22 -7.64 2.01
C LEU A 96 22.40 -7.54 2.99
N CYS A 97 22.34 -6.61 3.98
CA CYS A 97 23.37 -6.44 5.00
C CYS A 97 22.73 -6.18 6.37
N GLU A 98 22.61 -7.21 7.19
CA GLU A 98 21.99 -7.14 8.51
C GLU A 98 22.75 -6.18 9.45
N ARG A 99 24.08 -6.20 9.42
CA ARG A 99 24.89 -5.31 10.23
C ARG A 99 24.74 -3.84 9.88
N ALA A 100 24.48 -3.53 8.61
CA ALA A 100 24.16 -2.16 8.20
C ALA A 100 22.82 -1.70 8.81
N LEU A 101 21.82 -2.56 8.88
CA LEU A 101 20.57 -2.24 9.55
C LEU A 101 20.77 -2.07 11.06
N THR A 102 21.56 -2.94 11.69
CA THR A 102 21.92 -2.82 13.12
C THR A 102 22.68 -1.53 13.41
N SER A 103 23.55 -1.04 12.49
CA SER A 103 24.31 0.19 12.65
C SER A 103 23.44 1.43 12.85
N LEU A 104 22.18 1.43 12.35
CA LEU A 104 21.24 2.54 12.51
C LEU A 104 21.00 2.90 13.98
N LYS A 105 21.05 1.91 14.89
CA LYS A 105 20.97 2.13 16.33
C LYS A 105 22.13 3.01 16.82
N TYR A 106 23.33 2.69 16.39
CA TYR A 106 24.55 3.44 16.81
C TYR A 106 24.58 4.83 16.20
N PHE A 107 24.12 5.01 14.95
CA PHE A 107 23.96 6.34 14.38
C PHE A 107 22.97 7.16 15.19
N GLN A 108 21.83 6.61 15.58
CA GLN A 108 20.85 7.34 16.40
C GLN A 108 21.40 7.72 17.78
N GLU A 109 22.23 6.88 18.40
CA GLU A 109 22.72 7.11 19.76
C GLU A 109 23.97 7.99 19.82
N GLN A 110 24.85 7.89 18.82
CA GLN A 110 26.19 8.50 18.87
C GLN A 110 26.39 9.61 17.83
N ALA A 111 25.60 9.63 16.77
CA ALA A 111 25.79 10.52 15.64
C ALA A 111 24.45 10.94 14.99
N PRO A 112 23.46 11.45 15.77
CA PRO A 112 22.12 11.77 15.29
C PRO A 112 22.09 12.92 14.27
N GLU A 113 23.17 13.69 14.16
CA GLU A 113 23.33 14.75 13.18
C GLU A 113 23.51 14.25 11.73
N TYR A 114 23.81 12.98 11.52
CA TYR A 114 23.81 12.40 10.17
C TYR A 114 22.41 11.96 9.78
N HIS A 115 21.93 12.50 8.66
CA HIS A 115 20.61 12.17 8.13
C HIS A 115 20.69 10.90 7.30
N ILE A 116 20.02 9.85 7.76
CA ILE A 116 20.09 8.53 7.12
C ILE A 116 18.70 8.06 6.72
N ILE A 117 18.55 7.72 5.44
CA ILE A 117 17.39 7.01 4.94
C ILE A 117 17.87 5.66 4.39
N VAL A 118 17.15 4.60 4.69
CA VAL A 118 17.42 3.28 4.16
C VAL A 118 16.19 2.74 3.43
N ALA A 119 16.40 1.99 2.36
CA ALA A 119 15.32 1.36 1.62
C ALA A 119 15.61 -0.12 1.35
N GLY A 120 14.51 -0.88 1.22
CA GLY A 120 14.56 -2.27 0.80
C GLY A 120 13.17 -2.80 0.47
N SER A 121 13.06 -3.58 -0.60
CA SER A 121 11.78 -4.11 -1.07
C SER A 121 11.23 -5.25 -0.22
N LEU A 122 12.09 -5.96 0.50
CA LEU A 122 11.75 -7.14 1.32
C LEU A 122 12.16 -6.96 2.78
N LEU A 123 12.25 -5.72 3.24
CA LEU A 123 12.62 -5.40 4.61
C LEU A 123 11.68 -6.05 5.63
N GLY A 124 10.36 -6.01 5.38
CA GLY A 124 9.38 -6.67 6.23
C GLY A 124 9.63 -8.18 6.38
N VAL A 125 10.07 -8.84 5.31
CA VAL A 125 10.43 -10.26 5.32
C VAL A 125 11.76 -10.50 6.04
N ALA A 126 12.78 -9.65 5.79
CA ALA A 126 14.09 -9.80 6.37
C ALA A 126 14.10 -9.60 7.90
N VAL A 127 13.35 -8.62 8.38
CA VAL A 127 13.24 -8.29 9.82
C VAL A 127 12.60 -9.40 10.64
N ASN A 128 11.73 -10.22 10.04
CA ASN A 128 11.05 -11.32 10.72
C ASN A 128 11.80 -12.67 10.65
N ARG A 129 13.08 -12.68 10.26
CA ARG A 129 13.92 -13.89 10.32
C ARG A 129 14.41 -14.16 11.73
N GLU A 130 14.54 -15.43 12.09
CA GLU A 130 15.18 -15.84 13.32
C GLU A 130 16.61 -15.29 13.38
N ASN A 131 17.01 -14.73 14.53
CA ASN A 131 18.31 -14.08 14.81
C ASN A 131 18.55 -12.70 14.18
N PHE A 132 17.53 -12.02 13.66
CA PHE A 132 17.67 -10.67 13.14
C PHE A 132 17.60 -9.61 14.26
N SER A 133 18.68 -8.82 14.46
CA SER A 133 18.71 -7.72 15.44
C SER A 133 18.13 -6.45 14.83
N PHE A 134 16.83 -6.24 14.98
CA PHE A 134 16.16 -5.02 14.53
C PHE A 134 16.40 -3.86 15.52
N PRO A 135 16.70 -2.63 15.06
CA PRO A 135 16.95 -1.46 15.93
C PRO A 135 15.66 -0.87 16.51
N VAL A 136 14.95 -1.65 17.34
CA VAL A 136 13.66 -1.29 17.94
C VAL A 136 13.76 0.04 18.67
N GLY A 137 12.82 0.96 18.38
CA GLY A 137 12.74 2.28 19.03
C GLY A 137 13.83 3.28 18.62
N LYS A 138 14.79 2.89 17.77
CA LYS A 138 15.90 3.73 17.30
C LYS A 138 15.79 4.16 15.84
N VAL A 139 14.73 3.77 15.17
CA VAL A 139 14.43 4.13 13.78
C VAL A 139 12.98 4.57 13.63
N ASP A 140 12.72 5.40 12.64
CA ASP A 140 11.40 5.69 12.12
C ASP A 140 11.11 4.75 10.95
N ILE A 141 9.86 4.31 10.79
CA ILE A 141 9.45 3.43 9.69
C ILE A 141 8.31 4.10 8.93
N LYS A 142 8.46 4.16 7.61
CA LYS A 142 7.39 4.63 6.73
C LYS A 142 7.20 3.65 5.57
N THR A 143 5.95 3.32 5.26
CA THR A 143 5.63 2.50 4.09
C THR A 143 5.32 3.41 2.90
N LEU A 144 5.96 3.13 1.76
CA LEU A 144 5.64 3.72 0.47
C LEU A 144 4.77 2.73 -0.30
N TYR A 145 3.56 3.16 -0.59
CA TYR A 145 2.59 2.44 -1.41
C TYR A 145 2.73 2.79 -2.90
N PRO A 146 2.11 2.04 -3.83
CA PRO A 146 1.81 2.55 -5.17
C PRO A 146 1.12 3.92 -5.09
N MET A 147 1.15 4.69 -6.15
CA MET A 147 0.46 6.00 -6.22
C MET A 147 -1.03 5.79 -5.98
N ASP A 148 -1.61 6.61 -5.12
CA ASP A 148 -3.07 6.65 -4.97
C ASP A 148 -3.73 7.44 -6.11
N ILE A 149 -5.07 7.47 -6.13
CA ILE A 149 -5.78 8.18 -7.19
C ILE A 149 -5.52 9.70 -7.18
N GLU A 150 -5.23 10.31 -6.03
CA GLU A 150 -4.84 11.73 -5.97
C GLU A 150 -3.47 11.95 -6.61
N GLU A 151 -2.47 11.13 -6.29
CA GLU A 151 -1.15 11.19 -6.94
C GLU A 151 -1.25 10.91 -8.45
N PHE A 152 -2.17 10.02 -8.85
CA PHE A 152 -2.45 9.75 -10.26
C PHE A 152 -3.07 10.98 -10.95
N LEU A 153 -4.08 11.62 -10.35
CA LEU A 153 -4.68 12.85 -10.87
C LEU A 153 -3.65 13.99 -10.97
N LEU A 154 -2.78 14.15 -9.95
CA LEU A 154 -1.66 15.10 -10.02
C LEU A 154 -0.70 14.79 -11.18
N ALA A 155 -0.42 13.51 -11.43
CA ALA A 155 0.39 13.11 -12.57
C ALA A 155 -0.27 13.45 -13.91
N MET A 156 -1.61 13.42 -13.97
CA MET A 156 -2.41 13.82 -15.16
C MET A 156 -2.68 15.33 -15.21
N GLU A 157 -2.09 16.13 -14.32
CA GLU A 157 -2.22 17.61 -14.27
C GLU A 157 -3.64 18.10 -13.94
N GLU A 158 -4.39 17.30 -13.17
CA GLU A 158 -5.79 17.56 -12.77
C GLU A 158 -5.91 18.22 -11.38
N ASP A 159 -5.02 19.15 -11.05
CA ASP A 159 -4.98 19.84 -9.74
C ASP A 159 -6.31 20.53 -9.41
N LYS A 160 -6.94 21.16 -10.39
CA LYS A 160 -8.23 21.85 -10.21
C LYS A 160 -9.37 20.89 -9.89
N LEU A 161 -9.36 19.71 -10.51
CA LEU A 161 -10.35 18.66 -10.23
C LEU A 161 -10.19 18.15 -8.80
N ILE A 162 -8.95 17.94 -8.33
CA ILE A 162 -8.64 17.54 -6.96
C ILE A 162 -9.18 18.56 -5.94
N GLU A 163 -8.96 19.87 -6.17
CA GLU A 163 -9.46 20.94 -5.31
C GLU A 163 -11.00 20.93 -5.23
N GLN A 164 -11.69 20.74 -6.35
CA GLN A 164 -13.14 20.62 -6.39
C GLN A 164 -13.66 19.39 -5.65
N ILE A 165 -13.00 18.24 -5.82
CA ILE A 165 -13.31 16.99 -5.10
C ILE A 165 -13.16 17.21 -3.58
N LYS A 166 -12.05 17.76 -3.12
CA LYS A 166 -11.82 18.06 -1.69
C LYS A 166 -12.85 19.05 -1.13
N THR A 167 -13.19 20.07 -1.90
CA THR A 167 -14.21 21.05 -1.51
C THR A 167 -15.59 20.40 -1.32
N SER A 168 -15.99 19.57 -2.28
CA SER A 168 -17.27 18.85 -2.24
C SER A 168 -17.31 17.82 -1.09
N PHE A 169 -16.19 17.12 -0.86
CA PHE A 169 -16.06 16.19 0.27
C PHE A 169 -16.25 16.88 1.62
N ASN A 170 -15.60 18.04 1.82
CA ASN A 170 -15.69 18.80 3.08
C ASN A 170 -17.10 19.39 3.31
N LYS A 171 -17.77 19.79 2.25
CA LYS A 171 -19.13 20.37 2.31
C LYS A 171 -20.24 19.31 2.26
N ASN A 172 -19.93 18.04 2.03
CA ASN A 172 -20.88 16.96 1.72
C ASN A 172 -21.87 17.37 0.58
N SER A 173 -21.39 18.13 -0.40
CA SER A 173 -22.20 18.67 -1.50
C SER A 173 -21.78 18.03 -2.83
N PRO A 174 -22.71 17.73 -3.75
CA PRO A 174 -22.37 17.09 -5.00
C PRO A 174 -21.47 17.97 -5.87
N LEU A 175 -20.56 17.34 -6.61
CA LEU A 175 -19.87 17.97 -7.74
C LEU A 175 -20.89 18.29 -8.86
N PRO A 176 -20.65 19.34 -9.66
CA PRO A 176 -21.34 19.51 -10.95
C PRO A 176 -21.22 18.22 -11.77
N THR A 177 -22.29 17.85 -12.48
CA THR A 177 -22.37 16.57 -13.20
C THR A 177 -21.18 16.35 -14.14
N ILE A 178 -20.80 17.39 -14.90
CA ILE A 178 -19.66 17.30 -15.83
C ILE A 178 -18.32 16.95 -15.12
N LEU A 179 -18.09 17.49 -13.93
CA LEU A 179 -16.88 17.19 -13.13
C LEU A 179 -16.98 15.82 -12.46
N HIS A 180 -18.18 15.40 -12.05
CA HIS A 180 -18.42 14.07 -11.54
C HIS A 180 -18.12 13.00 -12.60
N ASP A 181 -18.63 13.21 -13.83
CA ASP A 181 -18.43 12.28 -14.94
C ASP A 181 -16.95 12.20 -15.35
N LEU A 182 -16.25 13.35 -15.39
CA LEU A 182 -14.81 13.42 -15.62
C LEU A 182 -14.02 12.67 -14.53
N ALA A 183 -14.34 12.90 -13.26
CA ALA A 183 -13.68 12.22 -12.15
C ALA A 183 -13.93 10.69 -12.17
N MET A 184 -15.14 10.27 -12.58
CA MET A 184 -15.46 8.85 -12.79
C MET A 184 -14.70 8.25 -13.97
N GLU A 185 -14.42 9.02 -15.02
CA GLU A 185 -13.55 8.59 -16.13
C GLU A 185 -12.12 8.35 -15.64
N TYR A 186 -11.53 9.28 -14.89
CA TYR A 186 -10.21 9.10 -14.28
C TYR A 186 -10.16 7.92 -13.31
N TYR A 187 -11.22 7.69 -12.53
CA TYR A 187 -11.31 6.50 -11.68
C TYR A 187 -11.23 5.21 -12.52
N ARG A 188 -11.96 5.11 -13.63
CA ARG A 188 -11.89 3.95 -14.53
C ARG A 188 -10.50 3.78 -15.15
N LYS A 189 -9.86 4.87 -15.59
CA LYS A 189 -8.47 4.85 -16.06
C LYS A 189 -7.53 4.33 -14.98
N TYR A 190 -7.66 4.83 -13.74
CA TYR A 190 -6.84 4.38 -12.61
C TYR A 190 -7.04 2.89 -12.29
N LEU A 191 -8.24 2.34 -12.41
CA LEU A 191 -8.45 0.90 -12.22
C LEU A 191 -7.63 0.06 -13.21
N LEU A 192 -7.45 0.53 -14.45
CA LEU A 192 -6.67 -0.17 -15.48
C LEU A 192 -5.17 0.02 -15.34
N ILE A 193 -4.75 1.24 -15.06
CA ILE A 193 -3.35 1.63 -15.02
C ILE A 193 -2.72 1.28 -13.69
N GLY A 194 -3.47 1.46 -12.58
CA GLY A 194 -2.98 1.33 -11.22
C GLY A 194 -2.13 2.52 -10.78
N GLY A 195 -1.49 2.33 -9.63
CA GLY A 195 -0.59 3.32 -9.02
C GLY A 195 0.90 2.98 -9.16
N MET A 196 1.28 1.97 -9.95
CA MET A 196 2.70 1.68 -10.16
C MET A 196 3.35 2.84 -10.93
N PRO A 197 4.38 3.53 -10.37
CA PRO A 197 4.90 4.77 -10.95
C PRO A 197 5.35 4.67 -12.39
N GLU A 198 5.92 3.53 -12.79
CA GLU A 198 6.34 3.28 -14.18
C GLU A 198 5.13 3.19 -15.13
N CYS A 199 4.03 2.56 -14.69
CA CYS A 199 2.80 2.49 -15.46
C CYS A 199 2.17 3.87 -15.62
N VAL A 200 2.10 4.66 -14.55
CA VAL A 200 1.55 6.02 -14.57
C VAL A 200 2.39 6.94 -15.48
N ALA A 201 3.73 6.87 -15.39
CA ALA A 201 4.62 7.67 -16.23
C ALA A 201 4.44 7.36 -17.70
N LYS A 202 4.47 6.07 -18.06
CA LYS A 202 4.30 5.63 -19.45
C LYS A 202 2.91 5.98 -20.00
N PHE A 203 1.86 5.87 -19.15
CA PHE A 203 0.52 6.26 -19.57
C PHE A 203 0.41 7.76 -19.85
N LYS A 204 0.98 8.60 -18.98
CA LYS A 204 1.03 10.05 -19.20
C LYS A 204 1.69 10.42 -20.55
N GLU A 205 2.73 9.69 -20.95
CA GLU A 205 3.48 9.97 -22.16
C GLU A 205 2.82 9.41 -23.44
N THR A 206 2.11 8.29 -23.34
CA THR A 206 1.72 7.50 -24.54
C THR A 206 0.23 7.23 -24.67
N GLU A 207 -0.54 7.31 -23.59
CA GLU A 207 -1.94 6.87 -23.47
C GLU A 207 -2.20 5.44 -24.01
N ASN A 208 -1.16 4.59 -24.05
CA ASN A 208 -1.18 3.27 -24.67
C ASN A 208 -1.40 2.15 -23.67
N TYR A 209 -2.62 1.65 -23.54
CA TYR A 209 -2.98 0.57 -22.63
C TYR A 209 -2.23 -0.75 -22.87
N THR A 210 -1.86 -1.07 -24.10
CA THR A 210 -1.09 -2.28 -24.42
C THR A 210 0.32 -2.20 -23.81
N LEU A 211 0.96 -1.02 -23.92
CA LEU A 211 2.26 -0.78 -23.29
C LEU A 211 2.19 -0.86 -21.76
N ILE A 212 1.12 -0.34 -21.19
CA ILE A 212 0.90 -0.42 -19.74
C ILE A 212 0.71 -1.86 -19.30
N ARG A 213 -0.11 -2.64 -20.02
CA ARG A 213 -0.31 -4.06 -19.74
C ARG A 213 1.02 -4.83 -19.73
N HIS A 214 1.85 -4.63 -20.74
CA HIS A 214 3.17 -5.26 -20.80
C HIS A 214 4.03 -4.87 -19.58
N THR A 215 4.02 -3.59 -19.19
CA THR A 215 4.75 -3.12 -18.00
C THR A 215 4.24 -3.79 -16.72
N GLN A 216 2.92 -3.89 -16.55
CA GLN A 216 2.30 -4.56 -15.41
C GLN A 216 2.69 -6.05 -15.34
N GLU A 217 2.71 -6.73 -16.47
CA GLU A 217 3.14 -8.14 -16.58
C GLU A 217 4.60 -8.32 -16.16
N MET A 218 5.49 -7.40 -16.54
CA MET A 218 6.89 -7.42 -16.10
C MET A 218 7.02 -7.19 -14.60
N ILE A 219 6.20 -6.33 -14.01
CA ILE A 219 6.15 -6.12 -12.56
C ILE A 219 5.68 -7.40 -11.86
N LEU A 220 4.58 -8.01 -12.32
CA LEU A 220 4.07 -9.29 -11.78
C LEU A 220 5.11 -10.41 -11.86
N LEU A 221 5.84 -10.49 -12.99
CA LEU A 221 6.95 -11.45 -13.16
C LEU A 221 8.09 -11.19 -12.17
N SER A 222 8.41 -9.91 -11.90
CA SER A 222 9.43 -9.56 -10.91
C SER A 222 9.08 -10.04 -9.50
N TYR A 223 7.80 -9.98 -9.12
CA TYR A 223 7.31 -10.52 -7.84
C TYR A 223 7.48 -12.04 -7.75
N LEU A 224 7.18 -12.77 -8.83
CA LEU A 224 7.41 -14.22 -8.89
C LEU A 224 8.90 -14.58 -8.75
N ASN A 225 9.79 -13.78 -9.33
CA ASN A 225 11.23 -13.97 -9.20
C ASN A 225 11.71 -13.73 -7.76
N ASP A 226 11.18 -12.72 -7.07
CA ASP A 226 11.52 -12.46 -5.67
C ASP A 226 11.05 -13.60 -4.74
N MET A 227 9.86 -14.17 -4.97
CA MET A 227 9.40 -15.36 -4.24
C MET A 227 10.42 -16.51 -4.33
N SER A 228 11.09 -16.64 -5.49
CA SER A 228 12.08 -17.70 -5.74
C SER A 228 13.43 -17.46 -5.06
N LYS A 229 13.82 -16.21 -4.81
CA LYS A 229 15.12 -15.87 -4.20
C LYS A 229 15.16 -16.08 -2.69
N TYR A 230 14.03 -15.94 -1.99
CA TYR A 230 14.00 -15.77 -0.53
C TYR A 230 13.29 -16.90 0.22
N ASN A 231 12.79 -17.91 -0.48
CA ASN A 231 12.06 -19.03 0.10
C ASN A 231 12.69 -20.38 -0.25
N THR A 232 12.39 -21.41 0.54
CA THR A 232 12.70 -22.79 0.19
C THR A 232 11.83 -23.26 -1.00
N ASN A 233 12.27 -24.27 -1.74
CA ASN A 233 11.53 -24.79 -2.89
C ASN A 233 10.06 -25.14 -2.58
N ASN A 234 9.78 -25.62 -1.37
CA ASN A 234 8.43 -25.96 -0.94
C ASN A 234 7.59 -24.71 -0.66
N GLU A 235 8.16 -23.73 0.04
CA GLU A 235 7.48 -22.46 0.33
C GLU A 235 7.26 -21.61 -0.94
N ILE A 236 8.18 -21.65 -1.90
CA ILE A 236 8.00 -21.02 -3.22
C ILE A 236 6.71 -21.51 -3.89
N LYS A 237 6.51 -22.84 -3.94
CA LYS A 237 5.31 -23.43 -4.55
C LYS A 237 4.04 -22.98 -3.85
N LYS A 238 4.02 -22.98 -2.53
CA LYS A 238 2.87 -22.55 -1.73
C LYS A 238 2.56 -21.07 -1.92
N THR A 239 3.59 -20.21 -1.88
CA THR A 239 3.47 -18.77 -2.08
C THR A 239 2.91 -18.43 -3.46
N ARG A 240 3.38 -19.12 -4.51
CA ARG A 240 2.84 -18.98 -5.87
C ARG A 240 1.39 -19.40 -5.95
N LEU A 241 1.02 -20.55 -5.36
CA LEU A 241 -0.36 -21.03 -5.34
C LEU A 241 -1.30 -20.01 -4.69
N VAL A 242 -0.92 -19.45 -3.54
CA VAL A 242 -1.69 -18.39 -2.86
C VAL A 242 -1.80 -17.15 -3.75
N TYR A 243 -0.65 -16.67 -4.27
CA TYR A 243 -0.59 -15.49 -5.12
C TYR A 243 -1.45 -15.62 -6.38
N ASP A 244 -1.44 -16.78 -7.04
CA ASP A 244 -2.25 -17.05 -8.22
C ASP A 244 -3.74 -17.14 -7.90
N ASN A 245 -4.08 -17.56 -6.68
CA ASN A 245 -5.46 -17.71 -6.26
C ASN A 245 -6.14 -16.42 -5.80
N ILE A 246 -5.39 -15.32 -5.55
CA ILE A 246 -5.97 -14.03 -5.06
C ILE A 246 -7.13 -13.57 -5.94
N THR A 247 -6.97 -13.61 -7.25
CA THR A 247 -8.00 -13.17 -8.19
C THR A 247 -9.27 -14.04 -8.14
N VAL A 248 -9.12 -15.34 -7.84
CA VAL A 248 -10.24 -16.28 -7.65
C VAL A 248 -10.99 -15.96 -6.36
N GLN A 249 -10.27 -15.64 -5.28
CA GLN A 249 -10.88 -15.25 -4.00
C GLN A 249 -11.72 -13.99 -4.16
N LEU A 250 -11.18 -12.97 -4.85
CA LEU A 250 -11.84 -11.67 -5.07
C LEU A 250 -13.03 -11.72 -6.07
N SER A 251 -13.14 -12.77 -6.90
CA SER A 251 -14.24 -12.92 -7.84
C SER A 251 -15.49 -13.56 -7.22
N ARG A 252 -15.49 -13.84 -5.93
CA ARG A 252 -16.61 -14.50 -5.26
C ARG A 252 -17.44 -13.52 -4.46
N GLU A 253 -18.74 -13.75 -4.34
CA GLU A 253 -19.61 -12.99 -3.45
C GLU A 253 -19.12 -13.00 -1.99
N ASN A 254 -18.55 -14.12 -1.55
CA ASN A 254 -17.88 -14.22 -0.24
C ASN A 254 -16.39 -14.10 -0.44
N THR A 255 -15.86 -12.90 -0.27
CA THR A 255 -14.43 -12.56 -0.42
C THR A 255 -13.56 -13.00 0.78
N ARG A 256 -14.14 -13.66 1.81
CA ARG A 256 -13.35 -14.30 2.89
C ARG A 256 -12.44 -15.36 2.29
N PHE A 257 -11.15 -15.35 2.67
CA PHE A 257 -10.16 -16.29 2.17
C PHE A 257 -10.51 -17.74 2.49
N GLN A 258 -10.45 -18.59 1.48
CA GLN A 258 -10.78 -20.01 1.58
C GLN A 258 -9.60 -20.87 1.11
N TYR A 259 -8.91 -21.53 2.03
CA TYR A 259 -7.77 -22.41 1.72
C TYR A 259 -8.09 -23.51 0.71
N LYS A 260 -9.33 -24.05 0.75
CA LYS A 260 -9.81 -25.07 -0.21
C LYS A 260 -9.82 -24.61 -1.67
N LEU A 261 -9.86 -23.30 -1.92
CA LEU A 261 -9.80 -22.73 -3.27
C LEU A 261 -8.37 -22.65 -3.78
N VAL A 262 -7.37 -22.57 -2.88
CA VAL A 262 -5.96 -22.63 -3.26
C VAL A 262 -5.58 -24.05 -3.69
N LYS A 263 -6.06 -25.05 -2.93
CA LYS A 263 -5.84 -26.48 -3.20
C LYS A 263 -6.93 -27.29 -2.55
N THR A 264 -7.45 -28.30 -3.23
CA THR A 264 -8.42 -29.25 -2.66
C THR A 264 -7.87 -29.85 -1.36
N GLY A 265 -8.61 -29.72 -0.25
CA GLY A 265 -8.19 -30.15 1.08
C GLY A 265 -7.16 -29.24 1.75
N GLY A 266 -6.84 -28.06 1.17
CA GLY A 266 -5.90 -27.11 1.74
C GLY A 266 -6.32 -26.60 3.12
N ARG A 267 -5.34 -26.44 4.02
CA ARG A 267 -5.53 -26.01 5.42
C ARG A 267 -4.67 -24.79 5.76
N ALA A 268 -5.02 -24.08 6.83
CA ALA A 268 -4.29 -22.93 7.33
C ALA A 268 -2.79 -23.23 7.54
N SER A 269 -2.47 -24.31 8.25
CA SER A 269 -1.10 -24.74 8.53
C SER A 269 -0.23 -24.98 7.28
N GLU A 270 -0.84 -25.16 6.11
CA GLU A 270 -0.12 -25.35 4.84
C GLU A 270 0.30 -24.03 4.19
N PHE A 271 -0.53 -22.97 4.31
CA PHE A 271 -0.41 -21.74 3.54
C PHE A 271 -0.19 -20.46 4.36
N GLU A 272 -0.24 -20.54 5.69
CA GLU A 272 -0.14 -19.36 6.56
C GLU A 272 1.18 -18.62 6.38
N ASN A 273 2.32 -19.33 6.34
CA ASN A 273 3.62 -18.73 6.08
C ASN A 273 3.71 -18.05 4.70
N ALA A 274 3.07 -18.66 3.69
CA ALA A 274 3.02 -18.10 2.34
C ALA A 274 2.22 -16.79 2.29
N ILE A 275 1.08 -16.75 2.98
CA ILE A 275 0.25 -15.54 3.10
C ILE A 275 1.00 -14.46 3.87
N GLU A 276 1.65 -14.82 4.98
CA GLU A 276 2.41 -13.86 5.77
C GLU A 276 3.60 -13.29 4.98
N TRP A 277 4.32 -14.12 4.23
CA TRP A 277 5.38 -13.64 3.35
C TRP A 277 4.88 -12.63 2.32
N LEU A 278 3.74 -12.90 1.66
CA LEU A 278 3.13 -11.97 0.69
C LEU A 278 2.70 -10.65 1.34
N ASN A 279 2.17 -10.71 2.57
CA ASN A 279 1.77 -9.55 3.36
C ASN A 279 2.98 -8.70 3.77
N LEU A 280 4.02 -9.32 4.33
CA LEU A 280 5.25 -8.64 4.73
C LEU A 280 6.04 -8.05 3.56
N SER A 281 5.95 -8.65 2.37
CA SER A 281 6.54 -8.11 1.14
C SER A 281 5.77 -6.92 0.55
N GLY A 282 4.59 -6.60 1.10
CA GLY A 282 3.72 -5.53 0.62
C GLY A 282 3.01 -5.84 -0.71
N ILE A 283 3.02 -7.11 -1.15
CA ILE A 283 2.30 -7.53 -2.37
C ILE A 283 0.80 -7.63 -2.11
N ILE A 284 0.41 -8.02 -0.89
CA ILE A 284 -0.96 -8.10 -0.45
C ILE A 284 -1.18 -7.30 0.83
N SER A 285 -2.45 -7.00 1.10
CA SER A 285 -2.97 -6.55 2.39
C SER A 285 -3.97 -7.57 2.93
N LYS A 286 -3.88 -7.87 4.23
CA LYS A 286 -4.72 -8.83 4.94
C LYS A 286 -5.58 -8.11 5.96
N ILE A 287 -6.91 -8.19 5.85
CA ILE A 287 -7.84 -7.63 6.83
C ILE A 287 -8.62 -8.72 7.55
N TYR A 288 -8.88 -8.53 8.82
CA TYR A 288 -9.56 -9.51 9.67
C TYR A 288 -11.03 -9.19 9.88
N CYS A 289 -11.83 -10.23 10.13
CA CYS A 289 -13.20 -10.09 10.60
C CYS A 289 -13.21 -9.62 12.07
N VAL A 290 -14.05 -8.65 12.40
CA VAL A 290 -14.40 -8.34 13.78
C VAL A 290 -15.78 -8.94 14.12
N GLN A 291 -15.86 -9.58 15.27
CA GLN A 291 -17.10 -10.21 15.75
C GLN A 291 -17.96 -9.22 16.52
N ASP A 292 -17.35 -8.45 17.40
CA ASP A 292 -18.00 -7.40 18.20
C ASP A 292 -17.53 -6.01 17.77
N ILE A 293 -18.46 -5.07 17.80
CA ILE A 293 -18.19 -3.66 17.47
C ILE A 293 -17.94 -2.87 18.75
N LYS A 294 -16.76 -3.11 19.34
CA LYS A 294 -16.27 -2.46 20.56
C LYS A 294 -14.84 -1.98 20.40
N LYS A 295 -14.39 -1.03 21.20
CA LYS A 295 -13.01 -0.51 21.19
C LYS A 295 -12.13 -1.24 22.21
N PRO A 296 -10.88 -1.50 21.88
CA PRO A 296 -10.28 -1.40 20.55
C PRO A 296 -10.75 -2.55 19.63
N LEU A 297 -10.98 -2.27 18.36
CA LEU A 297 -11.46 -3.28 17.38
C LEU A 297 -10.55 -4.51 17.31
N GLU A 298 -9.25 -4.31 17.48
CA GLU A 298 -8.25 -5.38 17.40
C GLU A 298 -8.51 -6.53 18.38
N ASN A 299 -9.05 -6.24 19.58
CA ASN A 299 -9.33 -7.25 20.59
C ASN A 299 -10.46 -8.21 20.19
N TYR A 300 -11.27 -7.83 19.21
CA TYR A 300 -12.42 -8.59 18.73
C TYR A 300 -12.20 -9.20 17.35
N ARG A 301 -10.96 -9.17 16.87
CA ARG A 301 -10.62 -9.77 15.58
C ARG A 301 -10.67 -11.29 15.64
N ASN A 302 -11.22 -11.90 14.60
CA ASN A 302 -11.15 -13.34 14.37
C ASN A 302 -9.98 -13.61 13.41
N ILE A 303 -8.91 -14.22 13.91
CA ILE A 303 -7.71 -14.53 13.13
C ILE A 303 -7.94 -15.56 12.03
N ASP A 304 -8.95 -16.43 12.17
CA ASP A 304 -9.31 -17.46 11.21
C ASP A 304 -10.20 -16.95 10.07
N ALA A 305 -10.68 -15.70 10.20
CA ALA A 305 -11.57 -15.09 9.25
C ALA A 305 -10.95 -13.79 8.69
N PHE A 306 -10.39 -13.85 7.50
CA PHE A 306 -9.74 -12.70 6.87
C PHE A 306 -10.04 -12.64 5.36
N LYS A 307 -9.83 -11.45 4.79
CA LYS A 307 -9.82 -11.17 3.35
C LYS A 307 -8.39 -10.80 2.93
N ILE A 308 -8.07 -11.03 1.66
CA ILE A 308 -6.79 -10.65 1.06
C ILE A 308 -7.06 -9.75 -0.13
N TYR A 309 -6.34 -8.61 -0.19
CA TYR A 309 -6.36 -7.68 -1.31
C TYR A 309 -4.95 -7.53 -1.86
N ILE A 310 -4.83 -7.26 -3.17
CA ILE A 310 -3.54 -6.95 -3.80
C ILE A 310 -3.23 -5.47 -3.65
N SER A 311 -1.96 -5.12 -3.52
CA SER A 311 -1.51 -3.75 -3.22
C SER A 311 -1.70 -2.73 -4.36
N ASP A 312 -2.04 -3.19 -5.58
CA ASP A 312 -2.29 -2.31 -6.73
C ASP A 312 -3.42 -2.85 -7.60
N VAL A 313 -4.39 -1.98 -7.94
CA VAL A 313 -5.58 -2.37 -8.70
C VAL A 313 -5.27 -2.61 -10.18
N GLY A 314 -4.31 -1.89 -10.76
CA GLY A 314 -3.87 -2.12 -12.14
C GLY A 314 -3.18 -3.46 -12.30
N LEU A 315 -2.35 -3.86 -11.31
CA LEU A 315 -1.78 -5.21 -11.28
C LEU A 315 -2.84 -6.29 -11.10
N LEU A 316 -3.91 -6.01 -10.33
CA LEU A 316 -5.06 -6.91 -10.22
C LEU A 316 -5.76 -7.11 -11.57
N CYS A 317 -6.02 -6.01 -12.31
CA CYS A 317 -6.59 -6.05 -13.65
C CYS A 317 -5.69 -6.82 -14.63
N ALA A 318 -4.37 -6.59 -14.60
CA ALA A 318 -3.42 -7.30 -15.43
C ALA A 318 -3.41 -8.81 -15.13
N LYS A 319 -3.37 -9.17 -13.85
CA LYS A 319 -3.38 -10.58 -13.40
C LYS A 319 -4.67 -11.32 -13.81
N LYS A 320 -5.77 -10.61 -13.95
CA LYS A 320 -7.07 -11.12 -14.44
C LYS A 320 -7.22 -11.02 -15.97
N GLN A 321 -6.24 -10.44 -16.67
CA GLN A 321 -6.29 -10.20 -18.12
C GLN A 321 -7.51 -9.38 -18.57
N ILE A 322 -7.98 -8.46 -17.72
CA ILE A 322 -9.11 -7.59 -18.02
C ILE A 322 -8.73 -6.65 -19.16
N VAL A 323 -9.53 -6.58 -20.21
CA VAL A 323 -9.29 -5.67 -21.33
C VAL A 323 -9.81 -4.26 -21.01
N PRO A 324 -9.20 -3.20 -21.58
CA PRO A 324 -9.59 -1.82 -21.30
C PRO A 324 -11.08 -1.54 -21.58
N GLU A 325 -11.62 -2.14 -22.62
CA GLU A 325 -13.00 -1.95 -23.05
C GLU A 325 -14.01 -2.35 -21.97
N ASP A 326 -13.74 -3.39 -21.21
CA ASP A 326 -14.61 -3.90 -20.15
C ASP A 326 -14.79 -2.91 -18.99
N ILE A 327 -13.76 -2.11 -18.69
CA ILE A 327 -13.78 -1.11 -17.61
C ILE A 327 -14.26 0.24 -18.14
N LEU A 328 -13.75 0.68 -19.30
CA LEU A 328 -14.06 1.99 -19.85
C LEU A 328 -15.53 2.10 -20.30
N TYR A 329 -16.08 1.03 -20.88
CA TYR A 329 -17.46 1.00 -21.38
C TYR A 329 -18.44 0.27 -20.47
N LEU A 330 -18.03 -0.09 -19.23
CA LEU A 330 -18.90 -0.69 -18.21
C LEU A 330 -19.54 -2.02 -18.66
N SER A 331 -18.82 -2.89 -19.31
CA SER A 331 -19.28 -4.20 -19.74
C SER A 331 -19.93 -5.00 -18.60
N ASP A 332 -21.06 -5.64 -18.87
CA ASP A 332 -21.75 -6.51 -17.90
C ASP A 332 -21.02 -7.83 -17.63
N GLU A 333 -20.07 -8.20 -18.50
CA GLU A 333 -19.31 -9.46 -18.38
C GLU A 333 -18.43 -9.53 -17.12
N LEU A 334 -18.09 -8.38 -16.54
CA LEU A 334 -17.27 -8.28 -15.31
C LEU A 334 -18.09 -8.16 -14.02
N ASN A 335 -19.42 -8.27 -14.05
CA ASN A 335 -20.26 -7.97 -12.89
C ASN A 335 -19.83 -8.72 -11.61
N ASP A 336 -19.47 -9.99 -11.72
CA ASP A 336 -19.03 -10.83 -10.58
C ASP A 336 -17.68 -10.36 -10.00
N PHE A 337 -16.81 -9.76 -10.81
CA PHE A 337 -15.49 -9.29 -10.38
C PHE A 337 -15.47 -7.83 -9.95
N LYS A 338 -16.39 -7.01 -10.45
CA LYS A 338 -16.45 -5.56 -10.12
C LYS A 338 -16.54 -5.30 -8.63
N GLY A 339 -17.30 -6.11 -7.89
CA GLY A 339 -17.42 -5.99 -6.43
C GLY A 339 -16.07 -6.12 -5.73
N GLY A 340 -15.38 -7.24 -5.93
CA GLY A 340 -14.09 -7.52 -5.30
C GLY A 340 -12.99 -6.55 -5.76
N MET A 341 -13.00 -6.11 -7.02
CA MET A 341 -12.06 -5.09 -7.53
C MET A 341 -12.29 -3.73 -6.84
N THR A 342 -13.55 -3.34 -6.66
CA THR A 342 -13.91 -2.08 -5.99
C THR A 342 -13.57 -2.13 -4.50
N GLU A 343 -13.83 -3.24 -3.82
CA GLU A 343 -13.38 -3.46 -2.45
C GLU A 343 -11.84 -3.38 -2.35
N ASN A 344 -11.12 -4.04 -3.27
CA ASN A 344 -9.65 -3.99 -3.32
C ASN A 344 -9.13 -2.55 -3.47
N TYR A 345 -9.74 -1.78 -4.37
CA TYR A 345 -9.42 -0.37 -4.57
C TYR A 345 -9.64 0.45 -3.29
N VAL A 346 -10.76 0.27 -2.61
CA VAL A 346 -11.06 0.99 -1.36
C VAL A 346 -10.06 0.59 -0.26
N ASN A 347 -9.75 -0.71 -0.12
CA ASN A 347 -8.77 -1.17 0.87
C ASN A 347 -7.40 -0.52 0.69
N ILE A 348 -6.89 -0.44 -0.56
CA ILE A 348 -5.61 0.23 -0.85
C ILE A 348 -5.60 1.66 -0.30
N HIS A 349 -6.68 2.42 -0.51
CA HIS A 349 -6.77 3.82 -0.05
C HIS A 349 -6.92 3.93 1.47
N LEU A 350 -7.60 2.98 2.12
CA LEU A 350 -7.66 2.93 3.58
C LEU A 350 -6.26 2.66 4.18
N ASP A 351 -5.48 1.74 3.61
CA ASP A 351 -4.10 1.46 4.03
C ASP A 351 -3.18 2.69 3.83
N ILE A 352 -3.26 3.36 2.68
CA ILE A 352 -2.50 4.58 2.38
C ILE A 352 -2.82 5.71 3.38
N ASN A 353 -4.09 5.87 3.73
CA ASN A 353 -4.57 6.84 4.71
C ASN A 353 -4.32 6.41 6.17
N SER A 354 -3.52 5.34 6.37
CA SER A 354 -3.10 4.84 7.69
C SER A 354 -4.26 4.36 8.57
N TYR A 355 -5.35 3.90 7.97
CA TYR A 355 -6.37 3.16 8.70
C TYR A 355 -5.96 1.70 8.86
N THR A 356 -6.47 1.06 9.91
CA THR A 356 -6.44 -0.40 10.07
C THR A 356 -7.86 -0.90 9.81
N PRO A 357 -8.19 -1.28 8.56
CA PRO A 357 -9.54 -1.73 8.24
C PRO A 357 -9.79 -3.16 8.74
N TYR A 358 -11.02 -3.39 9.15
CA TYR A 358 -11.60 -4.69 9.45
C TYR A 358 -12.84 -4.86 8.60
N PHE A 359 -13.37 -6.08 8.46
CA PHE A 359 -14.72 -6.29 7.99
C PHE A 359 -15.58 -6.88 9.12
N TRP A 360 -16.88 -6.71 9.04
CA TRP A 360 -17.79 -7.26 10.04
C TRP A 360 -18.80 -8.19 9.39
N LYS A 361 -19.11 -9.26 10.12
CA LYS A 361 -20.15 -10.21 9.74
C LYS A 361 -20.97 -10.58 10.96
N ASN A 362 -22.31 -10.65 10.83
CA ASN A 362 -23.14 -11.07 11.93
C ASN A 362 -22.95 -12.58 12.21
N GLU A 363 -23.35 -13.03 13.43
CA GLU A 363 -23.20 -14.43 13.86
C GLU A 363 -23.85 -15.44 12.90
N LYS A 364 -24.99 -15.07 12.30
CA LYS A 364 -25.70 -15.92 11.35
C LYS A 364 -25.09 -15.94 9.96
N GLY A 365 -24.09 -15.08 9.70
CA GLY A 365 -23.43 -14.96 8.40
C GLY A 365 -24.29 -14.38 7.28
N THR A 366 -25.44 -13.79 7.59
CA THR A 366 -26.42 -13.26 6.62
C THR A 366 -26.23 -11.78 6.30
N SER A 367 -25.43 -11.05 7.09
CA SER A 367 -25.14 -9.62 6.90
C SER A 367 -23.65 -9.41 7.09
N GLU A 368 -23.06 -8.66 6.18
CA GLU A 368 -21.64 -8.32 6.16
C GLU A 368 -21.47 -6.83 5.84
N ILE A 369 -20.52 -6.16 6.48
CA ILE A 369 -20.05 -4.80 6.16
C ILE A 369 -18.64 -4.92 5.62
N ASP A 370 -18.39 -4.31 4.46
CA ASP A 370 -17.15 -4.46 3.71
C ASP A 370 -15.95 -3.97 4.50
N PHE A 371 -16.07 -2.79 5.16
CA PHE A 371 -15.04 -2.27 6.05
C PHE A 371 -15.63 -1.63 7.31
N VAL A 372 -14.88 -1.78 8.40
CA VAL A 372 -15.11 -1.10 9.67
C VAL A 372 -13.78 -0.48 10.10
N ILE A 373 -13.78 0.83 10.34
CA ILE A 373 -12.58 1.57 10.75
C ILE A 373 -12.81 2.30 12.07
N ALA A 374 -11.73 2.58 12.79
CA ALA A 374 -11.72 3.49 13.94
C ALA A 374 -11.17 4.86 13.50
N ARG A 375 -11.94 5.94 13.71
CA ARG A 375 -11.53 7.31 13.37
C ARG A 375 -12.04 8.28 14.43
N GLY A 376 -11.15 9.11 14.99
CA GLY A 376 -11.52 10.13 15.97
C GLY A 376 -12.27 9.54 17.18
N GLY A 377 -11.88 8.34 17.62
CA GLY A 377 -12.55 7.65 18.72
C GLY A 377 -13.92 7.05 18.36
N LYS A 378 -14.34 7.02 17.10
CA LYS A 378 -15.61 6.46 16.60
C LYS A 378 -15.34 5.22 15.76
N ILE A 379 -16.29 4.28 15.78
CA ILE A 379 -16.28 3.12 14.89
C ILE A 379 -17.23 3.42 13.74
N ILE A 380 -16.71 3.38 12.50
CA ILE A 380 -17.41 3.81 11.30
C ILE A 380 -17.52 2.61 10.35
N PRO A 381 -18.74 2.15 10.03
CA PRO A 381 -18.96 1.18 8.99
C PRO A 381 -18.86 1.84 7.60
N ILE A 382 -18.25 1.12 6.64
CA ILE A 382 -18.11 1.54 5.25
C ILE A 382 -18.66 0.42 4.38
N GLU A 383 -19.69 0.74 3.61
CA GLU A 383 -20.28 -0.13 2.59
C GLU A 383 -19.82 0.31 1.21
N VAL A 384 -19.36 -0.64 0.40
CA VAL A 384 -18.83 -0.39 -0.95
C VAL A 384 -19.78 -0.94 -1.99
N LYS A 385 -20.07 -0.16 -3.03
CA LYS A 385 -20.89 -0.59 -4.17
C LYS A 385 -20.21 -0.20 -5.48
N SER A 386 -20.05 -1.15 -6.37
CA SER A 386 -19.48 -0.91 -7.71
C SER A 386 -20.41 -0.17 -8.65
N SER A 387 -21.69 -0.01 -8.29
CA SER A 387 -22.74 0.57 -9.14
C SER A 387 -23.56 1.65 -8.44
N ASN A 388 -24.52 2.23 -9.18
CA ASN A 388 -25.49 3.21 -8.66
C ASN A 388 -26.58 2.59 -7.76
N ASN A 389 -26.73 1.26 -7.73
CA ASN A 389 -27.65 0.62 -6.81
C ASN A 389 -27.02 0.56 -5.40
N THR A 390 -27.44 1.47 -4.55
CA THR A 390 -26.83 1.68 -3.23
C THR A 390 -27.66 1.10 -2.08
N ARG A 391 -28.74 0.36 -2.36
CA ARG A 391 -29.50 -0.30 -1.30
C ARG A 391 -28.65 -1.39 -0.66
N SER A 392 -28.53 -1.36 0.68
CA SER A 392 -27.78 -2.36 1.46
C SER A 392 -28.56 -2.74 2.70
N LYS A 393 -29.13 -3.94 2.66
CA LYS A 393 -29.80 -4.54 3.83
C LYS A 393 -28.83 -4.76 4.99
N SER A 394 -27.57 -5.05 4.68
CA SER A 394 -26.50 -5.25 5.68
C SER A 394 -26.18 -3.95 6.43
N LEU A 395 -26.05 -2.83 5.72
CA LEU A 395 -25.80 -1.54 6.35
C LEU A 395 -26.99 -1.09 7.21
N ASP A 396 -28.21 -1.28 6.72
CA ASP A 396 -29.43 -0.98 7.48
C ASP A 396 -29.51 -1.82 8.77
N TYR A 397 -29.19 -3.12 8.68
CA TYR A 397 -29.11 -4.00 9.85
C TYR A 397 -28.06 -3.53 10.85
N TYR A 398 -26.83 -3.22 10.36
CA TYR A 398 -25.75 -2.72 11.20
C TYR A 398 -26.12 -1.43 11.91
N ILE A 399 -26.69 -0.44 11.19
CA ILE A 399 -27.11 0.84 11.76
C ILE A 399 -28.15 0.64 12.87
N LYS A 400 -29.14 -0.22 12.66
CA LYS A 400 -30.16 -0.53 13.67
C LYS A 400 -29.58 -1.17 14.92
N THR A 401 -28.57 -2.07 14.73
CA THR A 401 -27.98 -2.87 15.81
C THR A 401 -26.99 -2.05 16.64
N TYR A 402 -26.05 -1.35 15.97
CA TYR A 402 -24.90 -0.71 16.62
C TYR A 402 -25.02 0.81 16.74
N LYS A 403 -25.97 1.42 16.03
CA LYS A 403 -26.28 2.87 16.07
C LYS A 403 -25.03 3.75 15.93
N PRO A 404 -24.21 3.57 14.87
CA PRO A 404 -23.03 4.39 14.64
C PRO A 404 -23.43 5.86 14.50
N GLU A 405 -22.55 6.78 14.86
CA GLU A 405 -22.81 8.22 14.72
C GLU A 405 -23.07 8.61 13.25
N TYR A 406 -22.29 8.01 12.35
CA TYR A 406 -22.53 8.05 10.91
C TYR A 406 -21.96 6.80 10.24
N SER A 407 -22.38 6.57 9.04
CA SER A 407 -21.91 5.50 8.18
C SER A 407 -21.39 6.08 6.87
N ILE A 408 -20.53 5.36 6.17
CA ILE A 408 -20.03 5.75 4.85
C ILE A 408 -20.54 4.74 3.82
N ARG A 409 -20.98 5.27 2.69
CA ARG A 409 -21.29 4.49 1.49
C ARG A 409 -20.43 4.98 0.35
N ILE A 410 -19.56 4.13 -0.16
CA ILE A 410 -18.67 4.41 -1.30
C ILE A 410 -19.31 3.80 -2.54
N SER A 411 -19.57 4.60 -3.58
CA SER A 411 -20.21 4.11 -4.81
C SER A 411 -19.93 5.04 -6.00
N SER A 412 -20.48 4.72 -7.16
CA SER A 412 -20.45 5.62 -8.33
C SER A 412 -21.38 6.83 -8.19
N LYS A 413 -22.22 6.92 -7.13
CA LYS A 413 -23.03 8.13 -6.86
C LYS A 413 -22.17 9.28 -6.40
N ASN A 414 -22.65 10.51 -6.73
CA ASN A 414 -22.05 11.76 -6.27
C ASN A 414 -22.12 11.93 -4.75
N PHE A 415 -21.39 12.91 -4.21
CA PHE A 415 -21.41 13.24 -2.79
C PHE A 415 -22.83 13.55 -2.29
N GLY A 416 -23.08 13.20 -1.03
CA GLY A 416 -24.33 13.49 -0.35
C GLY A 416 -24.29 13.05 1.12
N LEU A 417 -25.24 13.55 1.90
CA LEU A 417 -25.45 13.16 3.28
C LEU A 417 -26.95 12.97 3.51
N GLU A 418 -27.35 11.75 3.80
CA GLU A 418 -28.76 11.43 4.06
C GLU A 418 -28.84 10.40 5.20
N ASN A 419 -29.71 10.63 6.20
CA ASN A 419 -29.91 9.72 7.32
C ASN A 419 -28.60 9.29 8.04
N ASN A 420 -27.67 10.23 8.23
CA ASN A 420 -26.32 9.98 8.77
C ASN A 420 -25.47 9.00 7.94
N ILE A 421 -25.81 8.80 6.66
CA ILE A 421 -25.01 8.05 5.71
C ILE A 421 -24.33 9.06 4.77
N LYS A 422 -22.99 9.14 4.84
CA LYS A 422 -22.19 9.91 3.88
C LYS A 422 -22.01 9.10 2.61
N SER A 423 -22.50 9.61 1.48
CA SER A 423 -22.20 9.08 0.16
C SER A 423 -20.92 9.71 -0.36
N ILE A 424 -19.92 8.87 -0.64
CA ILE A 424 -18.61 9.28 -1.15
C ILE A 424 -18.42 8.61 -2.51
N PRO A 425 -18.19 9.39 -3.58
CA PRO A 425 -17.85 8.81 -4.89
C PRO A 425 -16.56 8.01 -4.84
N LEU A 426 -16.47 6.98 -5.68
CA LEU A 426 -15.30 6.12 -5.78
C LEU A 426 -14.00 6.90 -6.01
N TYR A 427 -14.02 7.92 -6.86
CA TYR A 427 -12.86 8.77 -7.13
C TYR A 427 -12.39 9.62 -5.93
N ALA A 428 -13.21 9.73 -4.88
CA ALA A 428 -12.94 10.60 -3.72
C ALA A 428 -12.49 9.83 -2.47
N VAL A 429 -12.18 8.55 -2.57
CA VAL A 429 -11.78 7.71 -1.42
C VAL A 429 -10.47 8.22 -0.79
N PHE A 430 -9.61 8.88 -1.54
CA PHE A 430 -8.39 9.51 -1.02
C PHE A 430 -8.63 10.63 0.00
N CYS A 431 -9.86 11.17 0.08
CA CYS A 431 -10.24 12.19 1.06
C CYS A 431 -10.62 11.62 2.44
N LEU A 432 -10.74 10.30 2.60
CA LEU A 432 -11.03 9.63 3.89
C LEU A 432 -9.86 9.73 4.89
#